data_be26c1facc76b83c8a9c48844c9a3378
#
_entry.id   be26c1facc76b83c8a9c48844c9a3378
#
_cell.length_a   1.000
_cell.length_b   1.000
_cell.length_c   1.000
_cell.angle_alpha   90.00
_cell.angle_beta   90.00
_cell.angle_gamma   90.00
#
_symmetry.space_group_name_H-M   'P 1'
#
loop_
_entity.id
_entity.type
_entity.pdbx_description
1 polymer ?
#
loop_
_entity_poly.entity_id
_entity_poly.type
_entity_poly.pdbx_seq_one_letter_code
_entity_poly.pdbx_strand_id
1 'polypeptide(L)'
;GDVVTEDLSRIIASVYDGNIEPIKRLIENREANEYVRGAALQSLVILVVQEIISREKVIEYFKQLFSLLFKNQSSTSTVEEEPDYIWTELVINASIIAPVELQEYIEQSLDEDLVEPFFFAKNDLDDCLQAGFENNLNKLRGNPHYSLIEDTVSEMKTWYSFDMNKTKFYVEKEGFSSSPKKSQSKAKKKKKMQKESRRKNRTKKK
;
A
#
# COMPACT_ATOMS: atom_id res chain seq x y z
N GLY A 1 11.67 1.64 -2.51
CA GLY A 1 10.40 1.03 -2.19
C GLY A 1 9.45 2.07 -1.63
N ASP A 2 8.20 1.82 -1.79
CA ASP A 2 7.15 2.65 -1.23
C ASP A 2 6.73 2.05 0.13
N VAL A 3 7.00 2.77 1.22
CA VAL A 3 6.70 2.32 2.59
C VAL A 3 5.22 1.96 2.76
N VAL A 4 4.31 2.67 2.08
CA VAL A 4 2.87 2.44 2.21
C VAL A 4 2.46 1.07 1.62
N THR A 5 2.98 0.73 0.47
CA THR A 5 2.60 -0.51 -0.24
C THR A 5 3.44 -1.72 0.15
N GLU A 6 4.64 -1.52 0.69
CA GLU A 6 5.57 -2.62 0.99
C GLU A 6 5.67 -2.96 2.49
N ASP A 7 5.72 -1.93 3.37
CA ASP A 7 6.07 -2.14 4.78
C ASP A 7 4.97 -1.73 5.77
N LEU A 8 4.00 -0.88 5.37
CA LEU A 8 3.06 -0.29 6.32
C LEU A 8 2.22 -1.31 7.08
N SER A 9 1.80 -2.40 6.43
CA SER A 9 1.03 -3.47 7.06
C SER A 9 1.82 -4.14 8.20
N ARG A 10 3.11 -4.38 7.99
CA ARG A 10 4.04 -4.92 8.99
C ARG A 10 4.28 -3.92 10.12
N ILE A 11 4.44 -2.64 9.78
CA ILE A 11 4.60 -1.56 10.77
C ILE A 11 3.38 -1.50 11.68
N ILE A 12 2.16 -1.46 11.13
CA ILE A 12 0.92 -1.42 11.90
C ILE A 12 0.80 -2.67 12.79
N ALA A 13 1.06 -3.86 12.25
CA ALA A 13 1.04 -5.09 13.02
C ALA A 13 2.08 -5.09 14.17
N SER A 14 3.28 -4.55 13.93
CA SER A 14 4.37 -4.54 14.92
C SER A 14 4.15 -3.56 16.08
N VAL A 15 3.33 -2.51 15.90
CA VAL A 15 2.98 -1.56 16.96
C VAL A 15 1.64 -1.87 17.64
N TYR A 16 1.05 -3.03 17.34
CA TYR A 16 -0.23 -3.44 17.93
C TYR A 16 -0.10 -3.63 19.45
N ASP A 17 -0.96 -2.95 20.21
CA ASP A 17 -0.96 -2.89 21.67
C ASP A 17 -2.00 -3.80 22.34
N GLY A 18 -2.69 -4.65 21.57
CA GLY A 18 -3.81 -5.48 22.04
C GLY A 18 -5.19 -4.91 21.72
N ASN A 19 -5.28 -3.65 21.30
CA ASN A 19 -6.52 -3.00 20.93
C ASN A 19 -6.70 -2.92 19.41
N ILE A 20 -7.67 -3.63 18.85
CA ILE A 20 -7.97 -3.67 17.41
C ILE A 20 -8.69 -2.41 16.91
N GLU A 21 -9.32 -1.64 17.77
CA GLU A 21 -10.21 -0.53 17.38
C GLU A 21 -9.52 0.60 16.61
N PRO A 22 -8.25 0.98 16.89
CA PRO A 22 -7.54 1.94 16.04
C PRO A 22 -7.36 1.45 14.60
N ILE A 23 -7.07 0.15 14.41
CA ILE A 23 -6.91 -0.46 13.08
C ILE A 23 -8.25 -0.46 12.34
N LYS A 24 -9.34 -0.89 12.98
CA LYS A 24 -10.69 -0.85 12.40
C LYS A 24 -11.09 0.56 11.97
N ARG A 25 -10.90 1.55 12.84
CA ARG A 25 -11.18 2.96 12.52
C ARG A 25 -10.39 3.46 11.32
N LEU A 26 -9.14 3.02 11.16
CA LEU A 26 -8.34 3.38 9.99
C LEU A 26 -8.88 2.73 8.71
N ILE A 27 -9.28 1.47 8.76
CA ILE A 27 -9.87 0.74 7.63
C ILE A 27 -11.20 1.41 7.19
N GLU A 28 -12.04 1.81 8.15
CA GLU A 28 -13.36 2.36 7.89
C GLU A 28 -13.35 3.85 7.54
N ASN A 29 -12.23 4.55 7.76
CA ASN A 29 -12.11 5.98 7.47
C ASN A 29 -11.94 6.24 5.97
N ARG A 30 -13.02 6.63 5.29
CA ARG A 30 -13.03 6.95 3.85
C ARG A 30 -12.20 8.17 3.45
N GLU A 31 -11.86 9.05 4.40
CA GLU A 31 -10.96 10.18 4.19
C GLU A 31 -9.48 9.76 4.11
N ALA A 32 -9.15 8.56 4.64
CA ALA A 32 -7.81 8.03 4.56
C ALA A 32 -7.52 7.46 3.16
N ASN A 33 -6.26 7.54 2.75
CA ASN A 33 -5.80 6.97 1.49
C ASN A 33 -6.12 5.47 1.43
N GLU A 34 -6.62 4.98 0.31
CA GLU A 34 -7.09 3.60 0.11
C GLU A 34 -6.00 2.55 0.34
N TYR A 35 -4.75 2.81 -0.08
CA TYR A 35 -3.62 1.92 0.17
C TYR A 35 -3.25 1.83 1.65
N VAL A 36 -3.40 2.93 2.40
CA VAL A 36 -3.21 2.93 3.86
C VAL A 36 -4.30 2.10 4.54
N ARG A 37 -5.53 2.17 4.08
CA ARG A 37 -6.66 1.36 4.56
C ARG A 37 -6.43 -0.12 4.25
N GLY A 38 -5.96 -0.42 3.02
CA GLY A 38 -5.57 -1.78 2.60
C GLY A 38 -4.45 -2.35 3.47
N ALA A 39 -3.39 -1.57 3.73
CA ALA A 39 -2.31 -1.98 4.62
C ALA A 39 -2.78 -2.25 6.05
N ALA A 40 -3.74 -1.46 6.56
CA ALA A 40 -4.37 -1.72 7.86
C ALA A 40 -5.18 -3.02 7.86
N LEU A 41 -5.85 -3.36 6.76
CA LEU A 41 -6.55 -4.63 6.57
C LEU A 41 -5.58 -5.80 6.59
N GLN A 42 -4.52 -5.74 5.80
CA GLN A 42 -3.48 -6.77 5.75
C GLN A 42 -2.77 -6.93 7.11
N SER A 43 -2.64 -5.87 7.91
CA SER A 43 -2.05 -5.97 9.26
C SER A 43 -2.82 -6.92 10.17
N LEU A 44 -4.15 -7.02 10.03
CA LEU A 44 -4.97 -7.98 10.78
C LEU A 44 -4.63 -9.42 10.39
N VAL A 45 -4.37 -9.68 9.10
CA VAL A 45 -3.94 -11.00 8.63
C VAL A 45 -2.55 -11.34 9.19
N ILE A 46 -1.63 -10.38 9.22
CA ILE A 46 -0.31 -10.56 9.85
C ILE A 46 -0.48 -10.96 11.32
N LEU A 47 -1.32 -10.26 12.07
CA LEU A 47 -1.58 -10.58 13.48
C LEU A 47 -2.18 -11.98 13.68
N VAL A 48 -3.00 -12.47 12.74
CA VAL A 48 -3.50 -13.87 12.74
C VAL A 48 -2.37 -14.84 12.42
N VAL A 49 -1.57 -14.59 11.39
CA VAL A 49 -0.43 -15.42 10.99
C VAL A 49 0.58 -15.57 12.13
N GLN A 50 0.79 -14.48 12.89
CA GLN A 50 1.69 -14.43 14.05
C GLN A 50 1.02 -14.90 15.36
N GLU A 51 -0.22 -15.40 15.31
CA GLU A 51 -0.98 -15.96 16.45
C GLU A 51 -1.20 -14.93 17.60
N ILE A 52 -1.16 -13.64 17.29
CA ILE A 52 -1.38 -12.55 18.27
C ILE A 52 -2.87 -12.30 18.49
N ILE A 53 -3.68 -12.41 17.44
CA ILE A 53 -5.13 -12.33 17.52
C ILE A 53 -5.76 -13.60 16.93
N SER A 54 -6.95 -13.98 17.44
CA SER A 54 -7.62 -15.16 16.91
C SER A 54 -8.18 -14.89 15.51
N ARG A 55 -8.13 -15.90 14.66
CA ARG A 55 -8.71 -15.91 13.32
C ARG A 55 -10.20 -15.56 13.34
N GLU A 56 -10.95 -16.12 14.29
CA GLU A 56 -12.40 -15.93 14.43
C GLU A 56 -12.76 -14.46 14.66
N LYS A 57 -11.94 -13.74 15.43
CA LYS A 57 -12.13 -12.29 15.69
C LYS A 57 -12.00 -11.47 14.41
N VAL A 58 -11.08 -11.84 13.53
CA VAL A 58 -10.88 -11.15 12.24
C VAL A 58 -11.98 -11.54 11.25
N ILE A 59 -12.39 -12.80 11.20
CA ILE A 59 -13.51 -13.26 10.38
C ILE A 59 -14.79 -12.48 10.73
N GLU A 60 -15.10 -12.38 12.02
CA GLU A 60 -16.29 -11.63 12.47
C GLU A 60 -16.22 -10.16 12.04
N TYR A 61 -15.06 -9.53 12.15
CA TYR A 61 -14.87 -8.17 11.67
C TYR A 61 -15.01 -8.07 10.15
N PHE A 62 -14.45 -9.00 9.38
CA PHE A 62 -14.57 -9.00 7.93
C PHE A 62 -16.02 -9.14 7.47
N LYS A 63 -16.84 -9.99 8.13
CA LYS A 63 -18.29 -10.06 7.87
C LYS A 63 -18.98 -8.71 8.09
N GLN A 64 -18.65 -8.03 9.18
CA GLN A 64 -19.18 -6.70 9.47
C GLN A 64 -18.76 -5.69 8.41
N LEU A 65 -17.50 -5.73 8.00
CA LEU A 65 -16.95 -4.82 6.98
C LEU A 65 -17.59 -5.04 5.61
N PHE A 66 -17.72 -6.29 5.15
CA PHE A 66 -18.47 -6.62 3.92
C PHE A 66 -19.88 -6.05 3.96
N SER A 67 -20.61 -6.33 5.04
CA SER A 67 -21.99 -5.85 5.22
C SER A 67 -22.08 -4.33 5.20
N LEU A 68 -21.11 -3.63 5.79
CA LEU A 68 -21.02 -2.16 5.78
C LEU A 68 -20.74 -1.63 4.37
N LEU A 69 -19.81 -2.25 3.63
CA LEU A 69 -19.44 -1.83 2.29
C LEU A 69 -20.59 -2.04 1.31
N PHE A 70 -21.27 -3.21 1.30
CA PHE A 70 -22.45 -3.45 0.46
C PHE A 70 -23.59 -2.49 0.75
N LYS A 71 -23.87 -2.18 2.03
CA LYS A 71 -24.88 -1.21 2.41
C LYS A 71 -24.58 0.18 1.86
N ASN A 72 -23.32 0.59 1.90
CA ASN A 72 -22.90 1.89 1.42
C ASN A 72 -22.96 1.98 -0.11
N GLN A 73 -22.58 0.90 -0.82
CA GLN A 73 -22.69 0.79 -2.28
C GLN A 73 -24.13 1.04 -2.73
N SER A 74 -25.09 0.37 -2.11
CA SER A 74 -26.53 0.50 -2.44
C SER A 74 -27.08 1.91 -2.24
N SER A 75 -26.40 2.75 -1.45
CA SER A 75 -26.82 4.12 -1.12
C SER A 75 -26.26 5.19 -2.06
N THR A 76 -25.26 4.87 -2.92
CA THR A 76 -24.49 5.85 -3.71
C THR A 76 -24.83 5.83 -5.22
N SER A 77 -26.02 5.44 -5.61
CA SER A 77 -26.50 5.15 -6.96
C SER A 77 -26.48 6.29 -7.99
N THR A 78 -25.57 7.25 -7.96
CA THR A 78 -25.63 8.41 -8.87
C THR A 78 -24.36 8.76 -9.65
N VAL A 79 -23.24 8.06 -9.47
CA VAL A 79 -22.01 8.35 -10.22
C VAL A 79 -21.30 7.03 -10.59
N GLU A 80 -20.80 6.92 -11.82
CA GLU A 80 -19.87 5.87 -12.28
C GLU A 80 -18.51 6.09 -11.59
N GLU A 81 -18.45 5.89 -10.26
CA GLU A 81 -17.19 5.89 -9.52
C GLU A 81 -16.60 4.49 -9.58
N GLU A 82 -15.30 4.39 -9.85
CA GLU A 82 -14.57 3.14 -9.77
C GLU A 82 -14.70 2.56 -8.34
N PRO A 83 -14.79 1.22 -8.20
CA PRO A 83 -14.87 0.60 -6.89
C PRO A 83 -13.67 1.00 -6.01
N ASP A 84 -13.94 1.32 -4.74
CA ASP A 84 -12.90 1.60 -3.74
C ASP A 84 -11.95 0.40 -3.63
N TYR A 85 -10.65 0.62 -3.75
CA TYR A 85 -9.60 -0.41 -3.69
C TYR A 85 -9.69 -1.29 -2.43
N ILE A 86 -10.35 -0.82 -1.38
CA ILE A 86 -10.62 -1.60 -0.17
C ILE A 86 -11.37 -2.91 -0.44
N TRP A 87 -12.20 -2.98 -1.49
CA TRP A 87 -12.89 -4.20 -1.89
C TRP A 87 -11.89 -5.28 -2.30
N THR A 88 -10.95 -4.92 -3.16
CA THR A 88 -9.89 -5.81 -3.63
C THR A 88 -9.06 -6.33 -2.45
N GLU A 89 -8.63 -5.45 -1.57
CA GLU A 89 -7.86 -5.83 -0.38
C GLU A 89 -8.65 -6.71 0.59
N LEU A 90 -9.92 -6.39 0.82
CA LEU A 90 -10.78 -7.19 1.70
C LEU A 90 -10.97 -8.61 1.14
N VAL A 91 -11.26 -8.73 -0.15
CA VAL A 91 -11.45 -10.03 -0.81
C VAL A 91 -10.18 -10.87 -0.79
N ILE A 92 -9.02 -10.29 -1.12
CA ILE A 92 -7.72 -10.99 -1.05
C ILE A 92 -7.47 -11.52 0.37
N ASN A 93 -7.56 -10.66 1.37
CA ASN A 93 -7.28 -11.02 2.75
C ASN A 93 -8.30 -12.02 3.33
N ALA A 94 -9.59 -11.88 2.98
CA ALA A 94 -10.65 -12.81 3.35
C ALA A 94 -10.43 -14.21 2.73
N SER A 95 -10.04 -14.28 1.46
CA SER A 95 -9.78 -15.55 0.75
C SER A 95 -8.59 -16.31 1.36
N ILE A 96 -7.63 -15.60 1.93
CA ILE A 96 -6.48 -16.23 2.59
C ILE A 96 -6.88 -16.86 3.92
N ILE A 97 -7.57 -16.11 4.79
CA ILE A 97 -7.82 -16.55 6.18
C ILE A 97 -9.14 -17.30 6.36
N ALA A 98 -10.12 -17.07 5.52
CA ALA A 98 -11.46 -17.60 5.70
C ALA A 98 -12.20 -17.88 4.38
N PRO A 99 -11.59 -18.64 3.42
CA PRO A 99 -12.17 -18.79 2.10
C PRO A 99 -13.56 -19.46 2.13
N VAL A 100 -13.81 -20.37 3.06
CA VAL A 100 -15.10 -21.07 3.21
C VAL A 100 -16.12 -20.21 3.96
N GLU A 101 -15.72 -19.63 5.10
CA GLU A 101 -16.62 -18.86 5.99
C GLU A 101 -17.07 -17.53 5.39
N LEU A 102 -16.33 -17.01 4.41
CA LEU A 102 -16.58 -15.74 3.73
C LEU A 102 -16.88 -15.91 2.24
N GLN A 103 -17.01 -17.13 1.76
CA GLN A 103 -17.17 -17.45 0.34
C GLN A 103 -18.31 -16.65 -0.31
N GLU A 104 -19.48 -16.62 0.31
CA GLU A 104 -20.65 -15.90 -0.24
C GLU A 104 -20.38 -14.40 -0.44
N TYR A 105 -19.69 -13.75 0.52
CA TYR A 105 -19.33 -12.35 0.41
C TYR A 105 -18.27 -12.10 -0.69
N ILE A 106 -17.33 -13.02 -0.81
CA ILE A 106 -16.25 -12.93 -1.82
C ILE A 106 -16.85 -13.11 -3.22
N GLU A 107 -17.67 -14.15 -3.42
CA GLU A 107 -18.35 -14.42 -4.68
C GLU A 107 -19.25 -13.26 -5.09
N GLN A 108 -20.06 -12.72 -4.16
CA GLN A 108 -20.89 -11.55 -4.42
C GLN A 108 -20.03 -10.34 -4.86
N SER A 109 -18.90 -10.10 -4.20
CA SER A 109 -18.01 -8.98 -4.56
C SER A 109 -17.41 -9.14 -5.96
N LEU A 110 -17.11 -10.36 -6.39
CA LEU A 110 -16.64 -10.67 -7.73
C LEU A 110 -17.76 -10.55 -8.78
N ASP A 111 -18.95 -11.04 -8.47
CA ASP A 111 -20.12 -11.01 -9.38
C ASP A 111 -20.65 -9.58 -9.59
N GLU A 112 -20.44 -8.68 -8.63
CA GLU A 112 -20.81 -7.25 -8.70
C GLU A 112 -19.67 -6.37 -9.27
N ASP A 113 -18.58 -6.95 -9.81
CA ASP A 113 -17.42 -6.26 -10.38
C ASP A 113 -16.78 -5.23 -9.41
N LEU A 114 -16.80 -5.51 -8.09
CA LEU A 114 -16.23 -4.64 -7.05
C LEU A 114 -14.73 -4.86 -6.81
N VAL A 115 -14.18 -5.91 -7.39
CA VAL A 115 -12.79 -6.34 -7.20
C VAL A 115 -12.01 -6.10 -8.49
N GLU A 116 -10.85 -5.48 -8.39
CA GLU A 116 -9.98 -5.29 -9.55
C GLU A 116 -9.48 -6.64 -10.09
N PRO A 117 -9.90 -7.07 -11.30
CA PRO A 117 -9.63 -8.42 -11.82
C PRO A 117 -8.14 -8.72 -12.03
N PHE A 118 -7.30 -7.68 -12.12
CA PHE A 118 -5.85 -7.83 -12.24
C PHE A 118 -5.23 -8.36 -10.95
N PHE A 119 -5.81 -8.02 -9.79
CA PHE A 119 -5.26 -8.43 -8.49
C PHE A 119 -5.89 -9.71 -7.94
N PHE A 120 -7.17 -9.96 -8.24
CA PHE A 120 -7.88 -11.15 -7.75
C PHE A 120 -9.06 -11.51 -8.63
N ALA A 121 -9.18 -12.77 -9.00
CA ALA A 121 -10.21 -13.32 -9.85
C ALA A 121 -10.79 -14.62 -9.26
N LYS A 122 -11.84 -15.15 -9.88
CA LYS A 122 -12.52 -16.37 -9.41
C LYS A 122 -11.59 -17.58 -9.28
N ASN A 123 -10.62 -17.73 -10.19
CA ASN A 123 -9.65 -18.82 -10.12
C ASN A 123 -8.77 -18.73 -8.86
N ASP A 124 -8.48 -17.51 -8.39
CA ASP A 124 -7.68 -17.31 -7.17
C ASP A 124 -8.47 -17.73 -5.94
N LEU A 125 -9.80 -17.48 -5.94
CA LEU A 125 -10.69 -17.99 -4.90
C LEU A 125 -10.74 -19.52 -4.90
N ASP A 126 -10.89 -20.15 -6.07
CA ASP A 126 -10.91 -21.61 -6.21
C ASP A 126 -9.60 -22.23 -5.66
N ASP A 127 -8.45 -21.62 -5.97
CA ASP A 127 -7.15 -22.03 -5.45
C ASP A 127 -7.06 -21.90 -3.92
N CYS A 128 -7.59 -20.81 -3.35
CA CYS A 128 -7.64 -20.61 -1.91
C CYS A 128 -8.55 -21.63 -1.20
N LEU A 129 -9.71 -21.92 -1.80
CA LEU A 129 -10.66 -22.94 -1.30
C LEU A 129 -10.04 -24.34 -1.36
N GLN A 130 -9.38 -24.69 -2.47
CA GLN A 130 -8.75 -25.98 -2.63
C GLN A 130 -7.57 -26.18 -1.67
N ALA A 131 -6.77 -25.14 -1.44
CA ALA A 131 -5.67 -25.19 -0.49
C ALA A 131 -6.15 -25.30 0.96
N GLY A 132 -7.25 -24.66 1.29
CA GLY A 132 -7.76 -24.52 2.64
C GLY A 132 -6.96 -23.52 3.49
N PHE A 133 -7.60 -22.96 4.50
CA PHE A 133 -7.03 -21.85 5.27
C PHE A 133 -5.70 -22.19 5.96
N GLU A 134 -5.54 -23.41 6.51
CA GLU A 134 -4.29 -23.83 7.16
C GLU A 134 -3.08 -23.78 6.20
N ASN A 135 -3.24 -24.29 4.98
CA ASN A 135 -2.17 -24.24 3.99
C ASN A 135 -1.91 -22.81 3.52
N ASN A 136 -2.96 -21.98 3.39
CA ASN A 136 -2.83 -20.58 3.04
C ASN A 136 -2.03 -19.83 4.12
N LEU A 137 -2.38 -19.99 5.40
CA LEU A 137 -1.63 -19.40 6.52
C LEU A 137 -0.19 -19.92 6.59
N ASN A 138 0.04 -21.22 6.39
CA ASN A 138 1.37 -21.79 6.41
C ASN A 138 2.29 -21.23 5.32
N LYS A 139 1.76 -20.93 4.13
CA LYS A 139 2.51 -20.22 3.07
C LYS A 139 2.94 -18.83 3.53
N LEU A 140 2.11 -18.14 4.31
CA LEU A 140 2.39 -16.79 4.80
C LEU A 140 3.39 -16.78 5.97
N ARG A 141 3.39 -17.80 6.85
CA ARG A 141 4.32 -17.88 7.99
C ARG A 141 5.79 -17.81 7.58
N GLY A 142 6.13 -18.29 6.38
CA GLY A 142 7.50 -18.19 5.83
C GLY A 142 7.78 -16.94 5.00
N ASN A 143 6.79 -16.07 4.81
CA ASN A 143 6.91 -14.89 3.97
C ASN A 143 7.32 -13.66 4.80
N PRO A 144 8.47 -13.01 4.52
CA PRO A 144 8.93 -11.83 5.27
C PRO A 144 7.90 -10.68 5.33
N HIS A 145 7.05 -10.53 4.30
CA HIS A 145 6.00 -9.51 4.27
C HIS A 145 4.88 -9.74 5.29
N TYR A 146 4.82 -10.93 5.91
CA TYR A 146 3.86 -11.26 6.97
C TYR A 146 4.53 -11.49 8.33
N SER A 147 5.79 -11.05 8.49
CA SER A 147 6.50 -11.07 9.76
C SER A 147 6.38 -9.75 10.52
N LEU A 148 6.54 -9.80 11.83
CA LEU A 148 6.68 -8.58 12.63
C LEU A 148 8.09 -8.00 12.49
N ILE A 149 8.20 -6.70 12.72
CA ILE A 149 9.48 -5.99 12.79
C ILE A 149 9.95 -6.05 14.25
N GLU A 150 10.84 -6.97 14.57
CA GLU A 150 11.37 -7.16 15.92
C GLU A 150 12.53 -6.19 16.24
N ASP A 151 13.35 -5.88 15.21
CA ASP A 151 14.48 -4.96 15.33
C ASP A 151 14.44 -3.94 14.19
N THR A 152 13.95 -2.74 14.51
CA THR A 152 13.83 -1.63 13.56
C THR A 152 15.17 -1.25 12.93
N VAL A 153 16.28 -1.35 13.66
CA VAL A 153 17.61 -0.99 13.13
C VAL A 153 18.06 -2.02 12.09
N SER A 154 17.84 -3.30 12.36
CA SER A 154 18.15 -4.38 11.41
C SER A 154 17.27 -4.32 10.18
N GLU A 155 15.98 -4.02 10.33
CA GLU A 155 15.04 -3.82 9.23
C GLU A 155 15.47 -2.68 8.32
N MET A 156 15.71 -1.49 8.92
CA MET A 156 16.08 -0.30 8.16
C MET A 156 17.42 -0.43 7.41
N LYS A 157 18.36 -1.25 7.88
CA LYS A 157 19.62 -1.51 7.17
C LYS A 157 19.41 -2.12 5.78
N THR A 158 18.30 -2.82 5.57
CA THR A 158 17.96 -3.44 4.28
C THR A 158 17.34 -2.43 3.31
N TRP A 159 16.80 -1.32 3.81
CA TRP A 159 16.19 -0.29 2.98
C TRP A 159 17.22 0.43 2.13
N TYR A 160 16.89 0.66 0.87
CA TYR A 160 17.79 1.30 -0.10
C TYR A 160 18.42 2.60 0.40
N SER A 161 17.64 3.43 1.11
CA SER A 161 18.09 4.71 1.64
C SER A 161 19.14 4.60 2.74
N PHE A 162 19.24 3.45 3.41
CA PHE A 162 20.18 3.17 4.51
C PHE A 162 21.27 2.18 4.12
N ASP A 163 21.26 1.62 2.90
CA ASP A 163 22.31 0.73 2.41
C ASP A 163 23.57 1.56 2.09
N MET A 164 24.48 1.61 3.07
CA MET A 164 25.74 2.37 3.00
C MET A 164 26.63 1.94 1.82
N ASN A 165 26.50 0.73 1.32
CA ASN A 165 27.31 0.25 0.19
C ASN A 165 26.76 0.77 -1.14
N LYS A 166 25.43 0.86 -1.27
CA LYS A 166 24.79 1.45 -2.46
C LYS A 166 24.94 2.96 -2.49
N THR A 167 24.86 3.63 -1.34
CA THR A 167 25.05 5.07 -1.23
C THR A 167 26.46 5.49 -1.64
N LYS A 168 27.49 4.72 -1.28
CA LYS A 168 28.88 4.97 -1.74
C LYS A 168 29.02 4.87 -3.27
N PHE A 169 28.33 3.90 -3.89
CA PHE A 169 28.42 3.71 -5.35
C PHE A 169 27.82 4.87 -6.15
N TYR A 170 26.79 5.53 -5.61
CA TYR A 170 26.22 6.75 -6.23
C TYR A 170 27.07 7.99 -5.98
N VAL A 171 27.68 8.13 -4.81
CA VAL A 171 28.61 9.22 -4.50
C VAL A 171 29.87 9.12 -5.38
N GLU A 172 30.36 7.91 -5.65
CA GLU A 172 31.50 7.71 -6.55
C GLU A 172 31.15 7.89 -8.05
N LYS A 173 29.94 7.51 -8.49
CA LYS A 173 29.48 7.76 -9.88
C LYS A 173 29.11 9.22 -10.13
N GLU A 174 28.54 9.89 -9.18
CA GLU A 174 28.31 11.32 -9.23
C GLU A 174 29.56 12.09 -8.77
N GLY A 175 30.76 11.65 -9.07
CA GLY A 175 31.99 12.30 -8.69
C GLY A 175 31.71 13.74 -8.33
N PHE A 176 31.53 14.04 -7.05
CA PHE A 176 31.29 15.37 -6.54
C PHE A 176 32.60 16.13 -6.70
N SER A 177 32.92 16.42 -7.96
CA SER A 177 33.87 17.45 -8.31
C SER A 177 33.27 18.73 -7.74
N SER A 178 33.66 19.03 -6.51
CA SER A 178 33.47 20.32 -5.88
C SER A 178 34.31 21.35 -6.67
N SER A 179 33.88 21.66 -7.90
CA SER A 179 34.42 22.78 -8.63
C SER A 179 33.32 23.85 -8.74
N PRO A 180 33.61 25.08 -8.27
CA PRO A 180 32.67 26.21 -8.28
C PRO A 180 32.31 26.73 -9.68
N LYS A 181 32.64 26.00 -10.75
CA LYS A 181 32.44 26.46 -12.14
C LYS A 181 31.04 26.34 -12.71
N LYS A 182 30.12 25.48 -12.12
CA LYS A 182 28.76 25.33 -12.66
C LYS A 182 27.79 26.45 -12.27
N SER A 183 28.01 27.16 -11.17
CA SER A 183 27.15 28.30 -10.79
C SER A 183 27.40 29.53 -11.67
N GLN A 184 28.65 29.78 -12.10
CA GLN A 184 28.97 30.89 -12.97
C GLN A 184 28.43 30.75 -14.40
N SER A 185 28.35 29.53 -14.95
CA SER A 185 27.82 29.31 -16.29
C SER A 185 26.28 29.52 -16.36
N LYS A 186 25.53 29.11 -15.34
CA LYS A 186 24.07 29.35 -15.25
C LYS A 186 23.75 30.86 -15.08
N ALA A 187 24.54 31.58 -14.27
CA ALA A 187 24.38 33.02 -14.09
C ALA A 187 24.71 33.80 -15.37
N LYS A 188 25.76 33.41 -16.11
CA LYS A 188 26.10 34.00 -17.41
C LYS A 188 25.00 33.74 -18.46
N LYS A 189 24.45 32.53 -18.54
CA LYS A 189 23.36 32.20 -19.46
C LYS A 189 22.10 33.01 -19.14
N LYS A 190 21.71 33.13 -17.85
CA LYS A 190 20.57 33.94 -17.42
C LYS A 190 20.72 35.42 -17.74
N LYS A 191 21.92 36.01 -17.53
CA LYS A 191 22.23 37.41 -17.92
C LYS A 191 22.15 37.61 -19.42
N LYS A 192 22.64 36.63 -20.24
CA LYS A 192 22.59 36.70 -21.72
C LYS A 192 21.13 36.70 -22.23
N MET A 193 20.30 35.80 -21.72
CA MET A 193 18.86 35.72 -22.05
C MET A 193 18.08 37.00 -21.64
N GLN A 194 18.38 37.56 -20.48
CA GLN A 194 17.79 38.83 -20.04
C GLN A 194 18.18 40.02 -20.95
N LYS A 195 19.44 40.04 -21.43
CA LYS A 195 19.92 41.09 -22.34
C LYS A 195 19.29 40.98 -23.74
N GLU A 196 19.06 39.77 -24.23
CA GLU A 196 18.38 39.52 -25.52
C GLU A 196 16.90 39.86 -25.46
N SER A 197 16.21 39.51 -24.36
CA SER A 197 14.81 39.88 -24.12
C SER A 197 14.62 41.40 -24.09
N ARG A 198 15.51 42.13 -23.39
CA ARG A 198 15.47 43.62 -23.36
C ARG A 198 15.72 44.24 -24.72
N ARG A 199 16.58 43.66 -25.58
CA ARG A 199 16.80 44.13 -26.96
C ARG A 199 15.54 43.93 -27.83
N LYS A 200 14.91 42.75 -27.78
CA LYS A 200 13.70 42.45 -28.54
C LYS A 200 12.53 43.37 -28.17
N ASN A 201 12.42 43.74 -26.89
CA ASN A 201 11.35 44.64 -26.43
C ASN A 201 11.60 46.14 -26.80
N ARG A 202 12.83 46.53 -27.07
CA ARG A 202 13.15 47.88 -27.57
C ARG A 202 12.89 48.06 -29.08
N THR A 203 13.00 47.00 -29.88
CA THR A 203 12.71 47.04 -31.31
C THR A 203 11.23 46.96 -31.65
N LYS A 204 10.35 46.59 -30.68
CA LYS A 204 8.87 46.59 -30.85
C LYS A 204 8.20 47.93 -30.45
N LYS A 205 8.96 48.95 -30.04
CA LYS A 205 8.47 50.29 -29.66
C LYS A 205 8.89 51.38 -30.63
N LYS A 206 9.21 51.03 -31.88
CA LYS A 206 9.39 51.99 -33.00
C LYS A 206 8.32 51.66 -34.09
#